data_ff49b7fa62158e485045ec7658d681ca
#
_entry.id   ff49b7fa62158e485045ec7658d681ca
#
_cell.length_a   1.000
_cell.length_b   1.000
_cell.length_c   1.000
_cell.angle_alpha   90.00
_cell.angle_beta   90.00
_cell.angle_gamma   90.00
#
_symmetry.space_group_name_H-M   'P 1'
#
loop_
_entity.id
_entity.type
_entity.pdbx_description
1 polymer ?
#
loop_
_entity_poly.entity_id
_entity_poly.type
_entity_poly.pdbx_seq_one_letter_code
_entity_poly.pdbx_strand_id
1 'polypeptide(L)'
;IEIFGVGGSKMLSQGLKPIFNIKFLSIMGIFEVLLKLPKILKLLKLTKRKIIEIKPDIVITIDAPGFNLRLQKSIKSLNVKQIHYVAPSVWAWKSYRAKKISKFLDHLLVLFPFEKKFFIKEGLSTTFVGHPIAFDDNFDKNIYNVEKSLNDKLLKKIALLPGSRLGEIKKLMPVFIKAAHLLNKDYKSIKFYI
;
A
#
# COMPACT_ATOMS: atom_id res chain seq x y z
N ILE A 1 -3.21 -23.82 11.11
CA ILE A 1 -3.96 -22.65 10.58
C ILE A 1 -4.09 -22.82 9.08
N GLU A 2 -5.32 -22.76 8.55
CA GLU A 2 -5.55 -22.71 7.12
C GLU A 2 -5.75 -21.26 6.66
N ILE A 3 -5.11 -20.88 5.55
CA ILE A 3 -5.16 -19.50 5.04
C ILE A 3 -5.74 -19.52 3.64
N PHE A 4 -6.86 -18.85 3.45
CA PHE A 4 -7.52 -18.66 2.16
C PHE A 4 -7.52 -17.17 1.82
N GLY A 5 -7.36 -16.82 0.54
CA GLY A 5 -7.42 -15.39 0.23
C GLY A 5 -6.94 -15.02 -1.16
N VAL A 6 -6.66 -13.73 -1.31
CA VAL A 6 -6.11 -13.15 -2.53
C VAL A 6 -4.77 -12.51 -2.17
N GLY A 7 -3.70 -13.07 -2.69
CA GLY A 7 -2.34 -12.63 -2.36
C GLY A 7 -1.37 -12.82 -3.52
N GLY A 8 -0.18 -12.22 -3.36
CA GLY A 8 0.92 -12.35 -4.31
C GLY A 8 1.73 -13.63 -4.11
N SER A 9 2.78 -13.80 -4.94
CA SER A 9 3.63 -14.99 -4.93
C SER A 9 4.23 -15.30 -3.55
N LYS A 10 4.65 -14.29 -2.80
CA LYS A 10 5.19 -14.47 -1.44
C LYS A 10 4.16 -15.07 -0.48
N MET A 11 2.88 -14.71 -0.58
CA MET A 11 1.83 -15.30 0.24
C MET A 11 1.49 -16.73 -0.20
N LEU A 12 1.48 -16.96 -1.51
CA LEU A 12 1.26 -18.30 -2.07
C LEU A 12 2.35 -19.27 -1.63
N SER A 13 3.63 -18.85 -1.61
CA SER A 13 4.75 -19.68 -1.14
C SER A 13 4.68 -20.01 0.36
N GLN A 14 3.90 -19.25 1.14
CA GLN A 14 3.64 -19.48 2.56
C GLN A 14 2.33 -20.25 2.82
N GLY A 15 1.77 -20.89 1.79
CA GLY A 15 0.61 -21.76 1.94
C GLY A 15 -0.76 -21.10 1.80
N LEU A 16 -0.82 -19.85 1.28
CA LEU A 16 -2.12 -19.22 0.96
C LEU A 16 -2.84 -20.04 -0.13
N LYS A 17 -4.06 -20.50 0.16
CA LYS A 17 -4.97 -21.12 -0.83
C LYS A 17 -5.70 -20.00 -1.59
N PRO A 18 -5.44 -19.79 -2.91
CA PRO A 18 -5.94 -18.64 -3.63
C PRO A 18 -7.43 -18.74 -3.96
N ILE A 19 -8.20 -17.66 -3.73
CA ILE A 19 -9.58 -17.51 -4.21
C ILE A 19 -9.59 -17.12 -5.69
N PHE A 20 -8.70 -16.19 -6.07
CA PHE A 20 -8.42 -15.80 -7.45
C PHE A 20 -7.05 -15.10 -7.54
N ASN A 21 -6.56 -14.91 -8.76
CA ASN A 21 -5.25 -14.28 -8.97
C ASN A 21 -5.29 -12.77 -8.68
N ILE A 22 -4.38 -12.29 -7.82
CA ILE A 22 -4.29 -10.87 -7.40
C ILE A 22 -4.11 -9.91 -8.60
N LYS A 23 -3.55 -10.36 -9.72
CA LYS A 23 -3.41 -9.56 -10.94
C LYS A 23 -4.73 -8.96 -11.43
N PHE A 24 -5.86 -9.59 -11.11
CA PHE A 24 -7.19 -9.04 -11.45
C PHE A 24 -7.56 -7.78 -10.67
N LEU A 25 -6.90 -7.50 -9.53
CA LEU A 25 -7.03 -6.29 -8.73
C LEU A 25 -5.94 -5.26 -9.01
N SER A 26 -4.89 -5.61 -9.75
CA SER A 26 -3.80 -4.72 -10.14
C SER A 26 -4.25 -3.76 -11.25
N ILE A 27 -5.14 -2.84 -10.90
CA ILE A 27 -5.73 -1.86 -11.82
C ILE A 27 -5.19 -0.49 -11.43
N MET A 28 -4.53 0.18 -12.37
CA MET A 28 -3.90 1.47 -12.15
C MET A 28 -4.55 2.55 -13.03
N GLY A 29 -4.96 3.66 -12.38
CA GLY A 29 -5.53 4.82 -13.04
C GLY A 29 -7.06 4.92 -12.92
N ILE A 30 -7.56 6.16 -12.82
CA ILE A 30 -8.98 6.45 -12.58
C ILE A 30 -9.85 5.94 -13.74
N PHE A 31 -9.43 6.15 -14.98
CA PHE A 31 -10.14 5.70 -16.18
C PHE A 31 -10.19 4.17 -16.27
N GLU A 32 -9.08 3.51 -15.95
CA GLU A 32 -9.02 2.05 -15.98
C GLU A 32 -9.89 1.42 -14.88
N VAL A 33 -9.98 2.06 -13.71
CA VAL A 33 -10.89 1.66 -12.63
C VAL A 33 -12.34 1.76 -13.06
N LEU A 34 -12.73 2.84 -13.75
CA LEU A 34 -14.13 3.02 -14.24
C LEU A 34 -14.50 1.93 -15.24
N LEU A 35 -13.65 1.66 -16.23
CA LEU A 35 -13.89 0.61 -17.24
C LEU A 35 -13.98 -0.79 -16.64
N LYS A 36 -13.20 -1.06 -15.59
CA LYS A 36 -13.15 -2.36 -14.92
C LYS A 36 -14.05 -2.48 -13.69
N LEU A 37 -14.85 -1.46 -13.39
CA LEU A 37 -15.73 -1.45 -12.22
C LEU A 37 -16.66 -2.69 -12.13
N PRO A 38 -17.32 -3.14 -13.23
CA PRO A 38 -18.15 -4.35 -13.17
C PRO A 38 -17.35 -5.60 -12.76
N LYS A 39 -16.10 -5.73 -13.24
CA LYS A 39 -15.20 -6.83 -12.88
C LYS A 39 -14.81 -6.75 -11.40
N ILE A 40 -14.46 -5.57 -10.90
CA ILE A 40 -14.15 -5.35 -9.47
C ILE A 40 -15.33 -5.75 -8.59
N LEU A 41 -16.55 -5.36 -8.97
CA LEU A 41 -17.77 -5.72 -8.23
C LEU A 41 -18.04 -7.23 -8.26
N LYS A 42 -17.80 -7.91 -9.39
CA LYS A 42 -17.88 -9.38 -9.48
C LYS A 42 -16.88 -10.05 -8.53
N LEU A 43 -15.63 -9.57 -8.49
CA LEU A 43 -14.59 -10.10 -7.59
C LEU A 43 -14.95 -9.86 -6.13
N LEU A 44 -15.52 -8.70 -5.79
CA LEU A 44 -15.99 -8.40 -4.45
C LEU A 44 -17.11 -9.36 -4.01
N LYS A 45 -18.09 -9.60 -4.89
CA LYS A 45 -19.17 -10.57 -4.65
C LYS A 45 -18.61 -12.00 -4.50
N LEU A 46 -17.66 -12.40 -5.34
CA LEU A 46 -17.00 -13.70 -5.26
C LEU A 46 -16.27 -13.88 -3.93
N THR A 47 -15.48 -12.87 -3.51
CA THR A 47 -14.75 -12.92 -2.23
C THR A 47 -15.73 -13.01 -1.05
N LYS A 48 -16.79 -12.19 -1.05
CA LYS A 48 -17.83 -12.27 -0.02
C LYS A 48 -18.46 -13.66 0.06
N ARG A 49 -18.82 -14.25 -1.10
CA ARG A 49 -19.39 -15.59 -1.15
C ARG A 49 -18.44 -16.63 -0.58
N LYS A 50 -17.16 -16.55 -0.92
CA LYS A 50 -16.14 -17.46 -0.38
C LYS A 50 -15.96 -17.31 1.13
N ILE A 51 -16.02 -16.10 1.67
CA ILE A 51 -16.00 -15.87 3.13
C ILE A 51 -17.21 -16.55 3.80
N ILE A 52 -18.40 -16.46 3.20
CA ILE A 52 -19.61 -17.12 3.71
C ILE A 52 -19.48 -18.66 3.68
N GLU A 53 -18.91 -19.21 2.61
CA GLU A 53 -18.69 -20.65 2.45
C GLU A 53 -17.65 -21.19 3.44
N ILE A 54 -16.51 -20.50 3.58
CA ILE A 54 -15.37 -20.92 4.40
C ILE A 54 -15.64 -20.71 5.89
N LYS A 55 -16.44 -19.70 6.25
CA LYS A 55 -16.73 -19.29 7.64
C LYS A 55 -15.44 -19.10 8.46
N PRO A 56 -14.52 -18.22 8.05
CA PRO A 56 -13.25 -18.05 8.73
C PRO A 56 -13.44 -17.41 10.11
N ASP A 57 -12.53 -17.70 11.04
CA ASP A 57 -12.50 -17.06 12.36
C ASP A 57 -12.14 -15.58 12.28
N ILE A 58 -11.25 -15.23 11.33
CA ILE A 58 -10.75 -13.86 11.16
C ILE A 58 -10.64 -13.54 9.67
N VAL A 59 -11.04 -12.32 9.30
CA VAL A 59 -10.78 -11.73 7.98
C VAL A 59 -9.75 -10.62 8.12
N ILE A 60 -8.58 -10.83 7.55
CA ILE A 60 -7.51 -9.83 7.50
C ILE A 60 -7.43 -9.26 6.08
N THR A 61 -7.45 -7.95 5.96
CA THR A 61 -7.24 -7.25 4.69
C THR A 61 -6.04 -6.33 4.77
N ILE A 62 -5.31 -6.21 3.66
CA ILE A 62 -4.05 -5.46 3.60
C ILE A 62 -4.16 -4.42 2.50
N ASP A 63 -3.95 -3.13 2.85
CA ASP A 63 -3.97 -2.00 1.92
C ASP A 63 -5.20 -1.98 0.98
N ALA A 64 -5.09 -1.43 -0.23
CA ALA A 64 -6.16 -1.38 -1.25
C ALA A 64 -7.54 -0.98 -0.68
N PRO A 65 -7.67 0.17 0.01
CA PRO A 65 -8.87 0.53 0.77
C PRO A 65 -10.12 0.64 -0.11
N GLY A 66 -9.96 0.88 -1.40
CA GLY A 66 -11.05 0.93 -2.38
C GLY A 66 -11.79 -0.40 -2.53
N PHE A 67 -11.10 -1.52 -2.45
CA PHE A 67 -11.68 -2.87 -2.49
C PHE A 67 -11.92 -3.41 -1.08
N ASN A 68 -10.89 -3.42 -0.25
CA ASN A 68 -10.89 -4.09 1.03
C ASN A 68 -11.90 -3.53 2.04
N LEU A 69 -11.98 -2.19 2.18
CA LEU A 69 -12.95 -1.60 3.10
C LEU A 69 -14.42 -1.77 2.63
N ARG A 70 -14.64 -1.88 1.31
CA ARG A 70 -15.98 -2.22 0.79
C ARG A 70 -16.33 -3.67 1.09
N LEU A 71 -15.37 -4.59 0.93
CA LEU A 71 -15.54 -6.00 1.30
C LEU A 71 -15.90 -6.12 2.78
N GLN A 72 -15.07 -5.56 3.66
CA GLN A 72 -15.26 -5.62 5.11
C GLN A 72 -16.61 -5.02 5.55
N LYS A 73 -16.99 -3.86 5.00
CA LYS A 73 -18.33 -3.31 5.24
C LYS A 73 -19.44 -4.28 4.81
N SER A 74 -19.27 -4.97 3.69
CA SER A 74 -20.29 -5.89 3.14
C SER A 74 -20.46 -7.18 3.94
N ILE A 75 -19.48 -7.57 4.75
CA ILE A 75 -19.48 -8.78 5.57
C ILE A 75 -19.69 -8.49 7.06
N LYS A 76 -19.97 -7.24 7.44
CA LYS A 76 -20.19 -6.86 8.85
C LYS A 76 -21.27 -7.73 9.53
N SER A 77 -22.33 -8.10 8.81
CA SER A 77 -23.44 -8.93 9.33
C SER A 77 -23.05 -10.39 9.60
N LEU A 78 -21.87 -10.84 9.14
CA LEU A 78 -21.41 -12.22 9.36
C LEU A 78 -20.79 -12.44 10.74
N ASN A 79 -20.65 -11.39 11.54
CA ASN A 79 -20.10 -11.43 12.89
C ASN A 79 -18.69 -12.09 12.99
N VAL A 80 -17.90 -12.03 11.89
CA VAL A 80 -16.53 -12.48 11.81
C VAL A 80 -15.59 -11.34 12.24
N LYS A 81 -14.52 -11.66 12.96
CA LYS A 81 -13.50 -10.67 13.35
C LYS A 81 -12.83 -10.08 12.13
N GLN A 82 -12.79 -8.74 12.04
CA GLN A 82 -12.28 -8.01 10.89
C GLN A 82 -11.09 -7.12 11.27
N ILE A 83 -9.93 -7.43 10.69
CA ILE A 83 -8.70 -6.67 10.88
C ILE A 83 -8.31 -6.03 9.55
N HIS A 84 -7.87 -4.78 9.57
CA HIS A 84 -7.28 -4.12 8.40
C HIS A 84 -5.85 -3.69 8.71
N TYR A 85 -4.94 -3.94 7.79
CA TYR A 85 -3.55 -3.51 7.87
C TYR A 85 -3.28 -2.47 6.79
N VAL A 86 -2.60 -1.40 7.12
CA VAL A 86 -2.36 -0.17 6.33
C VAL A 86 -3.58 0.74 6.31
N ALA A 87 -3.60 1.69 7.23
CA ALA A 87 -4.68 2.67 7.34
C ALA A 87 -4.82 3.56 6.09
N PRO A 88 -6.04 3.92 5.68
CA PRO A 88 -6.20 4.97 4.69
C PRO A 88 -5.76 6.32 5.27
N SER A 89 -5.17 7.18 4.44
CA SER A 89 -4.60 8.48 4.82
C SER A 89 -5.69 9.50 5.24
N VAL A 90 -6.37 9.25 6.35
CA VAL A 90 -7.44 10.12 6.88
C VAL A 90 -6.92 11.44 7.44
N TRP A 91 -5.64 11.50 7.80
CA TRP A 91 -4.96 12.68 8.34
C TRP A 91 -4.72 13.76 7.28
N ALA A 92 -4.58 13.40 6.02
CA ALA A 92 -4.36 14.34 4.93
C ALA A 92 -5.67 14.93 4.41
N TRP A 93 -6.76 14.14 4.37
CA TRP A 93 -8.06 14.53 3.85
C TRP A 93 -9.14 13.50 4.20
N LYS A 94 -10.41 13.92 4.24
CA LYS A 94 -11.56 13.04 4.52
C LYS A 94 -11.48 12.34 5.89
N SER A 95 -11.18 13.08 6.95
CA SER A 95 -11.13 12.59 8.34
C SER A 95 -12.39 11.81 8.76
N TYR A 96 -13.59 12.15 8.21
CA TYR A 96 -14.83 11.43 8.44
C TYR A 96 -14.77 9.93 8.09
N ARG A 97 -13.77 9.51 7.30
CA ARG A 97 -13.57 8.08 6.95
C ARG A 97 -13.20 7.24 8.17
N ALA A 98 -12.47 7.80 9.13
CA ALA A 98 -12.15 7.09 10.38
C ALA A 98 -13.43 6.65 11.09
N LYS A 99 -14.40 7.58 11.28
CA LYS A 99 -15.72 7.28 11.84
C LYS A 99 -16.52 6.25 11.05
N LYS A 100 -16.39 6.25 9.70
CA LYS A 100 -17.08 5.24 8.86
C LYS A 100 -16.47 3.86 9.02
N ILE A 101 -15.15 3.79 9.14
CA ILE A 101 -14.39 2.54 9.24
C ILE A 101 -14.59 1.91 10.60
N SER A 102 -14.62 2.70 11.69
CA SER A 102 -14.86 2.19 13.04
C SER A 102 -16.20 1.48 13.22
N LYS A 103 -17.15 1.70 12.31
CA LYS A 103 -18.47 1.04 12.38
C LYS A 103 -18.45 -0.44 11.98
N PHE A 104 -17.40 -0.93 11.33
CA PHE A 104 -17.36 -2.30 10.81
C PHE A 104 -16.02 -3.03 10.98
N LEU A 105 -14.95 -2.33 11.33
CA LEU A 105 -13.68 -2.97 11.71
C LEU A 105 -13.63 -3.23 13.21
N ASP A 106 -13.07 -4.37 13.59
CA ASP A 106 -12.76 -4.67 14.99
C ASP A 106 -11.37 -4.15 15.37
N HIS A 107 -10.42 -4.17 14.44
CA HIS A 107 -9.04 -3.74 14.72
C HIS A 107 -8.35 -3.17 13.47
N LEU A 108 -7.49 -2.16 13.70
CA LEU A 108 -6.69 -1.53 12.65
C LEU A 108 -5.22 -1.59 13.02
N LEU A 109 -4.39 -2.07 12.09
CA LEU A 109 -2.94 -2.06 12.19
C LEU A 109 -2.39 -0.92 11.34
N VAL A 110 -1.67 0.03 11.97
CA VAL A 110 -1.18 1.25 11.31
C VAL A 110 0.34 1.24 11.17
N LEU A 111 0.84 1.89 10.11
CA LEU A 111 2.26 1.94 9.78
C LEU A 111 3.02 3.03 10.53
N PHE A 112 2.32 4.10 10.93
CA PHE A 112 2.94 5.25 11.59
C PHE A 112 2.30 5.54 12.95
N PRO A 113 3.10 5.94 13.98
CA PRO A 113 2.59 6.16 15.34
C PRO A 113 1.52 7.24 15.40
N PHE A 114 1.65 8.29 14.57
CA PHE A 114 0.73 9.42 14.56
C PHE A 114 -0.67 9.08 14.02
N GLU A 115 -0.82 7.98 13.28
CA GLU A 115 -2.11 7.56 12.71
C GLU A 115 -3.09 7.09 13.77
N LYS A 116 -2.61 6.46 14.86
CA LYS A 116 -3.44 5.90 15.93
C LYS A 116 -4.52 6.87 16.44
N LYS A 117 -4.13 8.10 16.74
CA LYS A 117 -5.01 9.11 17.35
C LYS A 117 -6.29 9.37 16.56
N PHE A 118 -6.23 9.26 15.23
CA PHE A 118 -7.39 9.54 14.37
C PHE A 118 -8.44 8.43 14.43
N PHE A 119 -8.05 7.21 14.69
CA PHE A 119 -8.95 6.05 14.73
C PHE A 119 -9.41 5.74 16.16
N ILE A 120 -8.52 5.86 17.16
CA ILE A 120 -8.87 5.68 18.57
C ILE A 120 -9.93 6.70 18.99
N LYS A 121 -9.84 7.96 18.53
CA LYS A 121 -10.85 8.99 18.76
C LYS A 121 -12.26 8.57 18.29
N GLU A 122 -12.35 7.75 17.27
CA GLU A 122 -13.60 7.22 16.73
C GLU A 122 -13.98 5.84 17.30
N GLY A 123 -13.31 5.41 18.38
CA GLY A 123 -13.59 4.16 19.09
C GLY A 123 -13.04 2.90 18.39
N LEU A 124 -12.17 3.02 17.37
CA LEU A 124 -11.59 1.87 16.70
C LEU A 124 -10.29 1.43 17.41
N SER A 125 -10.26 0.17 17.86
CA SER A 125 -9.04 -0.43 18.39
C SER A 125 -7.93 -0.38 17.33
N THR A 126 -6.76 0.21 17.70
CA THR A 126 -5.70 0.51 16.72
C THR A 126 -4.33 0.25 17.33
N THR A 127 -3.51 -0.55 16.64
CA THR A 127 -2.13 -0.85 17.02
C THR A 127 -1.15 -0.32 15.97
N PHE A 128 -0.12 0.37 16.42
CA PHE A 128 1.03 0.70 15.60
C PHE A 128 1.94 -0.54 15.50
N VAL A 129 2.24 -0.95 14.27
CA VAL A 129 3.05 -2.14 13.98
C VAL A 129 4.34 -1.84 13.22
N GLY A 130 4.55 -0.58 12.81
CA GLY A 130 5.71 -0.18 12.02
C GLY A 130 5.54 -0.40 10.51
N HIS A 131 6.44 0.20 9.75
CA HIS A 131 6.47 0.04 8.29
C HIS A 131 7.33 -1.18 7.93
N PRO A 132 6.90 -2.06 7.01
CA PRO A 132 7.63 -3.29 6.67
C PRO A 132 9.08 -3.06 6.24
N ILE A 133 9.38 -1.93 5.61
CA ILE A 133 10.74 -1.59 5.17
C ILE A 133 11.71 -1.46 6.35
N ALA A 134 11.24 -1.10 7.54
CA ALA A 134 12.07 -0.99 8.74
C ALA A 134 12.51 -2.36 9.32
N PHE A 135 11.92 -3.44 8.80
CA PHE A 135 12.24 -4.82 9.20
C PHE A 135 12.91 -5.61 8.06
N ASP A 136 13.34 -4.91 6.99
CA ASP A 136 14.04 -5.54 5.87
C ASP A 136 15.54 -5.59 6.19
N ASP A 137 16.09 -6.77 6.43
CA ASP A 137 17.51 -7.00 6.76
C ASP A 137 18.48 -6.47 5.70
N ASN A 138 18.01 -6.27 4.48
CA ASN A 138 18.81 -5.67 3.41
C ASN A 138 18.85 -4.14 3.47
N PHE A 139 17.95 -3.50 4.24
CA PHE A 139 17.88 -2.05 4.31
C PHE A 139 19.13 -1.47 4.97
N ASP A 140 19.57 -2.01 6.08
CA ASP A 140 20.76 -1.56 6.80
C ASP A 140 22.04 -1.76 5.99
N LYS A 141 22.16 -2.90 5.29
CA LYS A 141 23.31 -3.18 4.40
C LYS A 141 23.38 -2.18 3.24
N ASN A 142 22.23 -1.79 2.70
CA ASN A 142 22.15 -0.80 1.63
C ASN A 142 22.51 0.61 2.12
N ILE A 143 22.08 0.99 3.34
CA ILE A 143 22.43 2.28 3.96
C ILE A 143 23.94 2.37 4.16
N TYR A 144 24.58 1.33 4.72
CA TYR A 144 26.03 1.30 4.93
C TYR A 144 26.82 1.48 3.63
N ASN A 145 26.38 0.85 2.55
CA ASN A 145 27.01 1.01 1.24
C ASN A 145 26.80 2.42 0.66
N VAL A 146 25.65 3.05 0.93
CA VAL A 146 25.37 4.44 0.51
C VAL A 146 26.23 5.42 1.29
N GLU A 147 26.37 5.27 2.61
CA GLU A 147 27.22 6.12 3.45
C GLU A 147 28.68 6.07 3.00
N LYS A 148 29.21 4.88 2.72
CA LYS A 148 30.55 4.71 2.18
C LYS A 148 30.75 5.41 0.83
N SER A 149 29.71 5.40 -0.01
CA SER A 149 29.67 6.10 -1.30
C SER A 149 29.46 7.61 -1.18
N LEU A 150 28.90 8.11 -0.06
CA LEU A 150 28.65 9.54 0.18
C LEU A 150 29.89 10.29 0.69
N ASN A 151 30.91 9.58 1.16
CA ASN A 151 32.15 10.18 1.66
C ASN A 151 33.05 10.82 0.57
N ASP A 152 32.64 10.71 -0.71
CA ASP A 152 33.28 11.45 -1.80
C ASP A 152 32.77 12.89 -1.83
N LYS A 153 33.34 13.74 -0.99
CA LYS A 153 32.93 15.16 -0.75
C LYS A 153 32.99 16.06 -1.99
N LEU A 154 33.61 15.61 -3.07
CA LEU A 154 33.83 16.39 -4.30
C LEU A 154 32.64 16.25 -5.31
N LEU A 155 31.80 15.23 -5.20
CA LEU A 155 30.70 14.97 -6.14
C LEU A 155 29.34 15.21 -5.51
N LYS A 156 28.60 16.20 -6.03
CA LYS A 156 27.19 16.38 -5.69
C LYS A 156 26.38 15.24 -6.31
N LYS A 157 25.59 14.54 -5.50
CA LYS A 157 24.72 13.42 -5.92
C LYS A 157 23.26 13.85 -5.84
N ILE A 158 22.53 13.71 -6.93
CA ILE A 158 21.11 14.07 -7.01
C ILE A 158 20.32 12.82 -7.43
N ALA A 159 19.36 12.40 -6.59
CA ALA A 159 18.41 11.37 -6.95
C ALA A 159 17.23 11.97 -7.74
N LEU A 160 16.90 11.37 -8.86
CA LEU A 160 15.73 11.70 -9.67
C LEU A 160 14.65 10.66 -9.40
N LEU A 161 13.53 11.08 -8.82
CA LEU A 161 12.44 10.20 -8.44
C LEU A 161 11.18 10.49 -9.28
N PRO A 162 11.13 10.04 -10.55
CA PRO A 162 10.06 10.38 -11.49
C PRO A 162 8.75 9.65 -11.21
N GLY A 163 8.71 8.84 -10.17
CA GLY A 163 7.56 8.02 -9.79
C GLY A 163 7.77 6.53 -10.08
N SER A 164 6.82 5.73 -9.62
CA SER A 164 6.84 4.26 -9.75
C SER A 164 5.95 3.73 -10.86
N ARG A 165 5.14 4.59 -11.48
CA ARG A 165 4.17 4.21 -12.52
C ARG A 165 4.62 4.70 -13.90
N LEU A 166 4.44 3.84 -14.91
CA LEU A 166 4.83 4.17 -16.29
C LEU A 166 4.26 5.51 -16.79
N GLY A 167 3.01 5.84 -16.42
CA GLY A 167 2.37 7.10 -16.77
C GLY A 167 3.00 8.33 -16.09
N GLU A 168 3.47 8.18 -14.85
CA GLU A 168 4.20 9.21 -14.10
C GLU A 168 5.59 9.40 -14.73
N ILE A 169 6.32 8.30 -14.94
CA ILE A 169 7.65 8.31 -15.55
C ILE A 169 7.64 8.95 -16.93
N LYS A 170 6.68 8.58 -17.81
CA LYS A 170 6.56 9.17 -19.15
C LYS A 170 6.34 10.68 -19.12
N LYS A 171 5.65 11.21 -18.11
CA LYS A 171 5.38 12.66 -17.98
C LYS A 171 6.53 13.40 -17.30
N LEU A 172 7.10 12.85 -16.23
CA LEU A 172 8.05 13.57 -15.39
C LEU A 172 9.50 13.41 -15.85
N MET A 173 9.88 12.24 -16.38
CA MET A 173 11.26 11.99 -16.79
C MET A 173 11.80 12.99 -17.82
N PRO A 174 11.05 13.39 -18.88
CA PRO A 174 11.54 14.39 -19.83
C PRO A 174 11.86 15.75 -19.18
N VAL A 175 11.06 16.14 -18.16
CA VAL A 175 11.27 17.38 -17.39
C VAL A 175 12.51 17.24 -16.51
N PHE A 176 12.67 16.12 -15.83
CA PHE A 176 13.83 15.86 -14.97
C PHE A 176 15.13 15.80 -15.76
N ILE A 177 15.14 15.19 -16.95
CA ILE A 177 16.29 15.17 -17.84
C ILE A 177 16.69 16.58 -18.28
N LYS A 178 15.72 17.43 -18.65
CA LYS A 178 15.98 18.83 -18.99
C LYS A 178 16.59 19.60 -17.81
N ALA A 179 16.03 19.44 -16.62
CA ALA A 179 16.55 20.05 -15.39
C ALA A 179 17.98 19.56 -15.08
N ALA A 180 18.24 18.27 -15.21
CA ALA A 180 19.58 17.69 -15.02
C ALA A 180 20.60 18.28 -16.02
N HIS A 181 20.21 18.46 -17.29
CA HIS A 181 21.07 19.10 -18.28
C HIS A 181 21.39 20.56 -17.95
N LEU A 182 20.41 21.33 -17.46
CA LEU A 182 20.63 22.71 -17.02
C LEU A 182 21.60 22.74 -15.84
N LEU A 183 21.36 21.94 -14.83
CA LEU A 183 22.24 21.87 -13.66
C LEU A 183 23.67 21.44 -14.01
N ASN A 184 23.84 20.55 -14.98
CA ASN A 184 25.17 20.08 -15.40
C ASN A 184 25.96 21.14 -16.19
N LYS A 185 25.29 22.16 -16.74
CA LYS A 185 25.99 23.31 -17.33
C LYS A 185 26.63 24.20 -16.26
N ASP A 186 25.95 24.40 -15.14
CA ASP A 186 26.38 25.31 -14.08
C ASP A 186 27.32 24.63 -13.08
N TYR A 187 27.21 23.31 -12.93
CA TYR A 187 27.94 22.52 -11.95
C TYR A 187 28.63 21.30 -12.59
N LYS A 188 29.93 21.35 -12.80
CA LYS A 188 30.71 20.29 -13.48
C LYS A 188 30.86 18.97 -12.71
N SER A 189 30.42 18.91 -11.43
CA SER A 189 30.65 17.75 -10.56
C SER A 189 29.34 17.23 -9.95
N ILE A 190 28.34 16.95 -10.80
CA ILE A 190 27.06 16.36 -10.38
C ILE A 190 26.91 14.96 -10.99
N LYS A 191 26.48 14.00 -10.16
CA LYS A 191 25.99 12.69 -10.61
C LYS A 191 24.50 12.56 -10.35
N PHE A 192 23.75 12.14 -11.36
CA PHE A 192 22.31 11.86 -11.26
C PHE A 192 22.08 10.36 -11.14
N TYR A 193 21.15 9.98 -10.26
CA TYR A 193 20.72 8.61 -10.02
C TYR A 193 19.22 8.51 -10.21
N ILE A 194 18.73 7.39 -10.77
CA ILE A 194 17.30 7.12 -11.01
C ILE A 194 16.93 5.85 -10.24
#